data_85eabd9dc0cebd44d1d70ece1e02000d
#
_entry.id   85eabd9dc0cebd44d1d70ece1e02000d
#
_cell.length_a   1.000
_cell.length_b   1.000
_cell.length_c   1.000
_cell.angle_alpha   90.00
_cell.angle_beta   90.00
_cell.angle_gamma   90.00
#
_symmetry.space_group_name_H-M   'P 1'
#
loop_
_entity.id
_entity.type
_entity.pdbx_description
1 polymer ?
#
loop_
_entity_poly.entity_id
_entity_poly.type
_entity_poly.pdbx_seq_one_letter_code
_entity_poly.pdbx_strand_id
1 'polypeptide(L)'
;MKRIIVLFTAMAVFVTVVMRPAGMVYAKSNEAPDAKYVTVVLDPGHGGHDGGACKKWGGKSYMEKDLNLAIAKACKSELETYAGVKVYLTRSSDYYVSLGGRVNLATKKKADLFVSLHNNASTSSSVNGACVYYPNSGYRAKCGLDGQKAAKSIQKQLTDLGLRNKGTLIRNSGNGSRYPGGTRADYYYVIKHSKYAGYPGLIVEHAFISNAGDCARFLSSNEKLKRLGKADAKGIADYLKLAKKDTPFMYEPELNEDGSVRLEWDEMDCAAYYRVYRRERDCEKYICIAKNVTETTYDDKEVQKGTEYEYAVCGCYCGYLKTAFSVLSDAVEIIIPEDGENPQIPTEPQNPQESTETPQPEETQEIEKEDNPA
;
A
#
# COMPACT_ATOMS: atom_id res chain seq x y z
N MET A 1 -51.79 16.73 -40.29
CA MET A 1 -50.94 16.79 -39.07
C MET A 1 -49.52 16.32 -39.44
N LYS A 2 -48.62 17.29 -39.64
CA LYS A 2 -47.22 17.02 -39.99
C LYS A 2 -46.44 16.83 -38.69
N ARG A 3 -45.85 15.67 -38.47
CA ARG A 3 -44.91 15.41 -37.34
C ARG A 3 -43.56 15.96 -37.74
N ILE A 4 -43.09 16.96 -36.99
CA ILE A 4 -41.71 17.47 -37.06
C ILE A 4 -40.88 16.51 -36.21
N ILE A 5 -39.95 15.83 -36.86
CA ILE A 5 -38.87 15.05 -36.21
C ILE A 5 -37.73 16.04 -36.01
N VAL A 6 -37.42 16.36 -34.74
CA VAL A 6 -36.24 17.12 -34.38
C VAL A 6 -35.12 16.07 -34.21
N LEU A 7 -34.16 16.06 -35.15
CA LEU A 7 -32.91 15.30 -34.98
C LEU A 7 -32.01 16.11 -34.04
N PHE A 8 -31.71 15.53 -32.88
CA PHE A 8 -30.57 15.97 -32.09
C PHE A 8 -29.32 15.34 -32.70
N THR A 9 -28.48 16.12 -33.36
CA THR A 9 -27.12 15.72 -33.73
C THR A 9 -26.24 15.90 -32.50
N ALA A 10 -25.94 14.78 -31.80
CA ALA A 10 -24.85 14.75 -30.83
C ALA A 10 -23.54 14.83 -31.60
N MET A 11 -22.82 15.92 -31.44
CA MET A 11 -21.48 16.11 -31.99
C MET A 11 -20.49 15.42 -31.04
N ALA A 12 -20.09 14.21 -31.40
CA ALA A 12 -19.04 13.50 -30.67
C ALA A 12 -17.66 14.01 -31.17
N VAL A 13 -16.90 14.61 -30.29
CA VAL A 13 -15.51 14.98 -30.56
C VAL A 13 -14.65 13.74 -30.32
N PHE A 14 -14.04 13.19 -31.36
CA PHE A 14 -13.11 12.07 -31.27
C PHE A 14 -11.69 12.58 -31.02
N VAL A 15 -11.10 12.12 -29.93
CA VAL A 15 -9.68 12.32 -29.62
C VAL A 15 -8.86 11.19 -30.27
N THR A 16 -7.86 11.56 -31.07
CA THR A 16 -6.96 10.60 -31.72
C THR A 16 -5.98 10.03 -30.72
N VAL A 17 -6.13 8.75 -30.37
CA VAL A 17 -5.11 7.98 -29.68
C VAL A 17 -3.97 7.62 -30.64
N VAL A 18 -2.84 8.31 -30.55
CA VAL A 18 -1.62 7.90 -31.23
C VAL A 18 -0.98 6.76 -30.42
N MET A 19 -1.19 5.51 -30.86
CA MET A 19 -0.46 4.38 -30.29
C MET A 19 1.05 4.54 -30.55
N ARG A 20 1.82 4.82 -29.51
CA ARG A 20 3.29 4.79 -29.53
C ARG A 20 3.79 3.35 -29.64
N PRO A 21 4.84 3.06 -30.46
CA PRO A 21 5.54 1.78 -30.36
C PRO A 21 6.17 1.67 -28.95
N ALA A 22 6.08 0.49 -28.35
CA ALA A 22 6.62 0.18 -27.04
C ALA A 22 8.14 0.39 -26.98
N GLY A 23 8.56 1.64 -26.74
CA GLY A 23 9.92 2.01 -26.37
C GLY A 23 10.04 1.94 -24.86
N MET A 24 11.15 1.40 -24.35
CA MET A 24 11.46 1.19 -22.95
C MET A 24 10.94 2.35 -22.08
N VAL A 25 9.87 2.09 -21.36
CA VAL A 25 9.38 2.96 -20.31
C VAL A 25 10.33 2.79 -19.12
N TYR A 26 11.23 3.73 -18.90
CA TYR A 26 11.78 3.94 -17.56
C TYR A 26 10.57 4.12 -16.65
N ALA A 27 10.43 3.25 -15.67
CA ALA A 27 9.39 3.39 -14.66
C ALA A 27 9.63 4.71 -13.92
N LYS A 28 9.06 5.83 -14.43
CA LYS A 28 8.87 7.05 -13.65
C LYS A 28 7.99 6.64 -12.47
N SER A 29 8.40 6.99 -11.25
CA SER A 29 7.58 6.75 -10.07
C SER A 29 6.26 7.48 -10.28
N ASN A 30 5.15 6.74 -10.36
CA ASN A 30 3.78 7.29 -10.41
C ASN A 30 3.39 7.92 -9.05
N GLU A 31 4.34 8.51 -8.33
CA GLU A 31 4.09 9.19 -7.06
C GLU A 31 3.73 10.65 -7.32
N ALA A 32 2.67 11.13 -6.68
CA ALA A 32 2.29 12.53 -6.73
C ALA A 32 3.45 13.43 -6.24
N PRO A 33 3.79 14.52 -6.94
CA PRO A 33 4.99 15.34 -6.66
C PRO A 33 5.07 15.92 -5.24
N ASP A 34 3.92 16.12 -4.59
CA ASP A 34 3.79 16.68 -3.24
C ASP A 34 3.32 15.65 -2.20
N ALA A 35 3.40 14.37 -2.52
CA ALA A 35 2.99 13.29 -1.65
C ALA A 35 3.74 13.30 -0.31
N LYS A 36 2.99 13.22 0.79
CA LYS A 36 3.50 13.08 2.14
C LYS A 36 3.32 11.65 2.61
N TYR A 37 4.40 11.04 3.09
CA TYR A 37 4.40 9.65 3.52
C TYR A 37 4.45 9.53 5.03
N VAL A 38 3.69 8.58 5.57
CA VAL A 38 3.92 8.05 6.91
C VAL A 38 5.12 7.11 6.83
N THR A 39 6.08 7.28 7.71
CA THR A 39 7.29 6.44 7.74
C THR A 39 7.17 5.40 8.85
N VAL A 40 7.14 4.13 8.49
CA VAL A 40 7.16 2.99 9.40
C VAL A 40 8.53 2.32 9.33
N VAL A 41 9.17 2.13 10.49
CA VAL A 41 10.39 1.33 10.59
C VAL A 41 10.07 0.04 11.31
N LEU A 42 10.23 -1.07 10.59
CA LEU A 42 10.11 -2.42 11.11
C LEU A 42 11.50 -2.92 11.54
N ASP A 43 11.56 -3.47 12.71
CA ASP A 43 12.80 -3.94 13.31
C ASP A 43 12.73 -5.46 13.55
N PRO A 44 13.27 -6.30 12.64
CA PRO A 44 13.41 -7.72 12.93
C PRO A 44 14.37 -7.89 14.11
N GLY A 45 13.86 -8.27 15.30
CA GLY A 45 14.66 -8.47 16.50
C GLY A 45 15.80 -9.47 16.28
N HIS A 46 16.89 -9.34 17.09
CA HIS A 46 18.08 -10.19 17.00
C HIS A 46 18.82 -10.10 15.65
N GLY A 47 19.66 -11.11 15.33
CA GLY A 47 20.40 -11.19 14.05
C GLY A 47 21.88 -11.45 14.21
N GLY A 48 22.50 -12.09 13.22
CA GLY A 48 23.91 -12.48 13.24
C GLY A 48 24.23 -13.42 14.39
N HIS A 49 25.17 -13.03 15.27
CA HIS A 49 25.55 -13.79 16.46
C HIS A 49 24.49 -13.82 17.56
N ASP A 50 23.53 -12.88 17.56
CA ASP A 50 22.39 -12.88 18.47
C ASP A 50 21.24 -13.70 17.87
N GLY A 51 21.12 -14.95 18.27
CA GLY A 51 20.08 -15.87 17.79
C GLY A 51 18.69 -15.60 18.35
N GLY A 52 18.57 -14.86 19.47
CA GLY A 52 17.35 -14.79 20.26
C GLY A 52 17.01 -16.14 20.90
N ALA A 53 15.74 -16.39 21.17
CA ALA A 53 15.28 -17.68 21.66
C ALA A 53 15.43 -18.77 20.60
N CYS A 54 15.89 -19.94 21.04
CA CYS A 54 16.11 -21.09 20.17
C CYS A 54 15.50 -22.35 20.79
N LYS A 55 14.74 -23.12 20.01
CA LYS A 55 14.15 -24.40 20.45
C LYS A 55 13.98 -25.37 19.28
N LYS A 56 14.00 -26.68 19.61
CA LYS A 56 13.63 -27.74 18.66
C LYS A 56 12.33 -28.40 19.05
N TRP A 57 11.45 -28.58 18.08
CA TRP A 57 10.20 -29.31 18.20
C TRP A 57 9.99 -30.20 16.97
N GLY A 58 9.68 -31.49 17.19
CA GLY A 58 9.42 -32.42 16.08
C GLY A 58 10.54 -32.48 15.04
N GLY A 59 11.81 -32.40 15.45
CA GLY A 59 12.98 -32.41 14.55
C GLY A 59 13.28 -31.04 13.88
N LYS A 60 12.37 -30.05 13.96
CA LYS A 60 12.55 -28.71 13.39
C LYS A 60 13.16 -27.75 14.41
N SER A 61 14.17 -26.98 13.96
CA SER A 61 14.76 -25.89 14.74
C SER A 61 13.99 -24.58 14.50
N TYR A 62 13.73 -23.85 15.58
CA TYR A 62 13.15 -22.53 15.56
C TYR A 62 14.15 -21.57 16.17
N MET A 63 14.65 -20.61 15.37
CA MET A 63 15.57 -19.56 15.79
C MET A 63 14.85 -18.24 15.67
N GLU A 64 14.74 -17.50 16.75
CA GLU A 64 13.95 -16.27 16.80
C GLU A 64 14.37 -15.25 15.75
N LYS A 65 15.68 -15.07 15.55
CA LYS A 65 16.22 -14.14 14.56
C LYS A 65 15.69 -14.39 13.13
N ASP A 66 15.54 -15.68 12.75
CA ASP A 66 15.11 -16.07 11.40
C ASP A 66 13.59 -15.87 11.23
N LEU A 67 12.83 -16.24 12.27
CA LEU A 67 11.39 -16.04 12.32
C LEU A 67 11.02 -14.55 12.25
N ASN A 68 11.71 -13.73 13.05
CA ASN A 68 11.50 -12.28 13.07
C ASN A 68 11.81 -11.64 11.72
N LEU A 69 12.87 -12.07 11.04
CA LEU A 69 13.21 -11.56 9.71
C LEU A 69 12.16 -11.92 8.66
N ALA A 70 11.67 -13.17 8.69
CA ALA A 70 10.63 -13.62 7.75
C ALA A 70 9.32 -12.87 7.96
N ILE A 71 8.88 -12.69 9.22
CA ILE A 71 7.68 -11.93 9.59
C ILE A 71 7.82 -10.46 9.16
N ALA A 72 8.97 -9.83 9.44
CA ALA A 72 9.20 -8.43 9.10
C ALA A 72 9.22 -8.17 7.58
N LYS A 73 9.80 -9.08 6.80
CA LYS A 73 9.77 -9.00 5.33
C LYS A 73 8.34 -9.11 4.79
N ALA A 74 7.54 -10.02 5.35
CA ALA A 74 6.14 -10.18 4.97
C ALA A 74 5.30 -8.95 5.36
N CYS A 75 5.53 -8.40 6.56
CA CYS A 75 4.88 -7.17 7.01
C CYS A 75 5.23 -5.98 6.09
N LYS A 76 6.52 -5.81 5.74
CA LYS A 76 6.94 -4.78 4.79
C LYS A 76 6.25 -4.94 3.45
N SER A 77 6.30 -6.13 2.85
CA SER A 77 5.70 -6.41 1.55
C SER A 77 4.20 -6.10 1.53
N GLU A 78 3.48 -6.45 2.61
CA GLU A 78 2.05 -6.16 2.72
C GLU A 78 1.78 -4.67 2.95
N LEU A 79 2.55 -3.97 3.81
CA LEU A 79 2.40 -2.53 4.02
C LEU A 79 2.68 -1.73 2.74
N GLU A 80 3.60 -2.16 1.90
CA GLU A 80 3.90 -1.49 0.64
C GLU A 80 2.78 -1.60 -0.40
N THR A 81 1.74 -2.39 -0.13
CA THR A 81 0.50 -2.39 -0.92
C THR A 81 -0.49 -1.30 -0.49
N TYR A 82 -0.18 -0.52 0.53
CA TYR A 82 -0.98 0.61 0.98
C TYR A 82 -0.42 1.94 0.48
N ALA A 83 -1.31 2.89 0.21
CA ALA A 83 -0.93 4.23 -0.22
C ALA A 83 -0.34 5.06 0.94
N GLY A 84 0.52 6.00 0.62
CA GLY A 84 1.04 6.99 1.56
C GLY A 84 1.94 6.46 2.68
N VAL A 85 2.55 5.30 2.53
CA VAL A 85 3.47 4.73 3.51
C VAL A 85 4.83 4.42 2.91
N LYS A 86 5.91 4.75 3.62
CA LYS A 86 7.28 4.30 3.34
C LYS A 86 7.75 3.37 4.45
N VAL A 87 8.23 2.18 4.09
CA VAL A 87 8.61 1.14 5.05
C VAL A 87 10.09 0.81 4.95
N TYR A 88 10.78 0.89 6.08
CA TYR A 88 12.19 0.54 6.20
C TYR A 88 12.38 -0.63 7.16
N LEU A 89 13.38 -1.46 6.89
CA LEU A 89 13.83 -2.53 7.81
C LEU A 89 15.13 -2.11 8.47
N THR A 90 15.30 -2.42 9.76
CA THR A 90 16.61 -2.23 10.45
C THR A 90 17.66 -3.19 9.96
N ARG A 91 17.26 -4.40 9.53
CA ARG A 91 18.08 -5.40 8.81
C ARG A 91 17.23 -6.13 7.77
N SER A 92 17.83 -6.43 6.63
CA SER A 92 17.20 -7.15 5.51
C SER A 92 17.73 -8.57 5.29
N SER A 93 18.79 -8.95 6.03
CA SER A 93 19.39 -10.28 6.05
C SER A 93 19.85 -10.65 7.46
N ASP A 94 20.55 -11.78 7.61
CA ASP A 94 21.04 -12.24 8.91
C ASP A 94 22.36 -11.54 9.29
N TYR A 95 22.26 -10.36 9.87
CA TYR A 95 23.37 -9.65 10.50
C TYR A 95 22.89 -8.97 11.79
N TYR A 96 23.84 -8.73 12.70
CA TYR A 96 23.58 -8.08 13.97
C TYR A 96 23.44 -6.56 13.80
N VAL A 97 22.43 -6.00 14.46
CA VAL A 97 22.26 -4.55 14.63
C VAL A 97 22.07 -4.24 16.10
N SER A 98 22.92 -3.37 16.64
CA SER A 98 22.81 -2.96 18.04
C SER A 98 21.48 -2.23 18.31
N LEU A 99 20.99 -2.26 19.55
CA LEU A 99 19.76 -1.57 19.95
C LEU A 99 19.80 -0.06 19.61
N GLY A 100 20.96 0.58 19.79
CA GLY A 100 21.17 1.97 19.38
C GLY A 100 21.11 2.16 17.87
N GLY A 101 21.70 1.24 17.10
CA GLY A 101 21.68 1.27 15.64
C GLY A 101 20.24 1.18 15.07
N ARG A 102 19.39 0.36 15.68
CA ARG A 102 17.97 0.22 15.33
C ARG A 102 17.20 1.54 15.49
N VAL A 103 17.32 2.18 16.66
CA VAL A 103 16.69 3.48 16.94
C VAL A 103 17.30 4.59 16.09
N ASN A 104 18.62 4.61 15.90
CA ASN A 104 19.29 5.62 15.06
C ASN A 104 18.81 5.55 13.60
N LEU A 105 18.62 4.36 13.05
CA LEU A 105 18.03 4.22 11.71
C LEU A 105 16.62 4.84 11.65
N ALA A 106 15.76 4.49 12.61
CA ALA A 106 14.40 5.04 12.67
C ALA A 106 14.38 6.56 12.80
N THR A 107 15.25 7.12 13.66
CA THR A 107 15.41 8.57 13.81
C THR A 107 15.91 9.23 12.52
N LYS A 108 16.91 8.63 11.86
CA LYS A 108 17.43 9.13 10.56
C LYS A 108 16.36 9.12 9.47
N LYS A 109 15.49 8.12 9.49
CA LYS A 109 14.36 7.99 8.54
C LYS A 109 13.15 8.85 8.93
N LYS A 110 13.21 9.59 10.04
CA LYS A 110 12.11 10.40 10.58
C LYS A 110 10.85 9.55 10.79
N ALA A 111 11.00 8.41 11.45
CA ALA A 111 9.91 7.46 11.67
C ALA A 111 8.72 8.13 12.38
N ASP A 112 7.53 7.84 11.91
CA ASP A 112 6.27 8.13 12.59
C ASP A 112 5.87 6.97 13.53
N LEU A 113 6.34 5.75 13.21
CA LEU A 113 6.13 4.54 14.01
C LEU A 113 7.33 3.59 13.87
N PHE A 114 7.79 3.07 15.01
CA PHE A 114 8.81 2.00 15.06
C PHE A 114 8.18 0.74 15.65
N VAL A 115 8.33 -0.40 14.97
CA VAL A 115 7.77 -1.69 15.40
C VAL A 115 8.86 -2.76 15.39
N SER A 116 9.30 -3.19 16.57
CA SER A 116 10.23 -4.30 16.74
C SER A 116 9.45 -5.62 16.81
N LEU A 117 9.80 -6.56 15.95
CA LEU A 117 9.10 -7.82 15.75
C LEU A 117 9.91 -8.95 16.37
N HIS A 118 9.30 -9.66 17.30
CA HIS A 118 9.86 -10.69 18.14
C HIS A 118 8.97 -11.92 18.26
N ASN A 119 9.53 -13.02 18.77
CA ASN A 119 8.80 -14.19 19.23
C ASN A 119 9.25 -14.51 20.65
N ASN A 120 8.30 -14.70 21.52
CA ASN A 120 8.51 -14.81 22.95
C ASN A 120 9.09 -16.19 23.37
N ALA A 121 9.64 -16.24 24.56
CA ALA A 121 10.01 -17.47 25.24
C ALA A 121 9.70 -17.44 26.74
N SER A 122 9.46 -18.60 27.31
CA SER A 122 9.21 -18.78 28.75
C SER A 122 9.93 -20.04 29.26
N THR A 123 10.26 -20.05 30.53
CA THR A 123 10.71 -21.27 31.22
C THR A 123 9.62 -22.34 31.29
N SER A 124 8.35 -21.94 31.32
CA SER A 124 7.19 -22.85 31.22
C SER A 124 6.77 -23.02 29.77
N SER A 125 6.73 -24.26 29.28
CA SER A 125 6.26 -24.62 27.94
C SER A 125 4.75 -24.48 27.74
N SER A 126 3.98 -24.29 28.83
CA SER A 126 2.52 -24.07 28.76
C SER A 126 2.15 -22.64 28.37
N VAL A 127 3.04 -21.68 28.52
CA VAL A 127 2.79 -20.27 28.17
C VAL A 127 2.75 -20.13 26.66
N ASN A 128 1.69 -19.46 26.14
CA ASN A 128 1.41 -19.28 24.72
C ASN A 128 0.70 -17.96 24.45
N GLY A 129 0.63 -17.57 23.16
CA GLY A 129 -0.12 -16.40 22.66
C GLY A 129 0.73 -15.17 22.39
N ALA A 130 0.09 -14.06 21.99
CA ALA A 130 0.73 -12.82 21.57
C ALA A 130 0.50 -11.67 22.55
N CYS A 131 1.48 -10.76 22.66
CA CYS A 131 1.31 -9.47 23.34
C CYS A 131 2.10 -8.38 22.61
N VAL A 132 1.69 -7.13 22.81
CA VAL A 132 2.39 -5.96 22.26
C VAL A 132 2.77 -5.00 23.38
N TYR A 133 4.07 -4.74 23.52
CA TYR A 133 4.56 -3.71 24.43
C TYR A 133 4.56 -2.35 23.76
N TYR A 134 4.14 -1.31 24.50
CA TYR A 134 4.08 0.07 24.05
C TYR A 134 4.60 1.04 25.12
N PRO A 135 4.98 2.29 24.76
CA PRO A 135 5.53 3.24 25.71
C PRO A 135 4.49 3.69 26.74
N ASN A 136 4.93 3.91 27.98
CA ASN A 136 4.09 4.50 29.02
C ASN A 136 3.72 5.97 28.68
N SER A 137 2.78 6.57 29.43
CA SER A 137 2.29 7.94 29.18
C SER A 137 3.04 9.03 29.96
N GLY A 138 4.07 8.68 30.73
CA GLY A 138 4.69 9.61 31.69
C GLY A 138 5.50 10.74 31.06
N TYR A 139 6.21 10.48 29.96
CA TYR A 139 7.01 11.46 29.22
C TYR A 139 6.57 11.43 27.76
N ARG A 140 6.42 12.61 27.13
CA ARG A 140 5.85 12.70 25.78
C ARG A 140 4.56 11.88 25.67
N ALA A 141 3.55 12.25 26.45
CA ALA A 141 2.30 11.51 26.63
C ALA A 141 1.66 11.06 25.29
N LYS A 142 1.76 11.89 24.25
CA LYS A 142 1.29 11.56 22.91
C LYS A 142 1.90 10.26 22.36
N CYS A 143 3.21 10.05 22.55
CA CYS A 143 3.86 8.78 22.11
C CYS A 143 3.27 7.57 22.85
N GLY A 144 2.92 7.71 24.13
CA GLY A 144 2.24 6.66 24.90
C GLY A 144 0.84 6.35 24.36
N LEU A 145 0.04 7.39 24.12
CA LEU A 145 -1.33 7.25 23.60
C LEU A 145 -1.35 6.67 22.17
N ASP A 146 -0.50 7.16 21.30
CA ASP A 146 -0.39 6.68 19.92
C ASP A 146 0.16 5.24 19.90
N GLY A 147 1.17 4.95 20.72
CA GLY A 147 1.69 3.59 20.91
C GLY A 147 0.63 2.62 21.43
N GLN A 148 -0.24 3.04 22.36
CA GLN A 148 -1.35 2.19 22.83
C GLN A 148 -2.36 1.89 21.72
N LYS A 149 -2.72 2.88 20.91
CA LYS A 149 -3.66 2.69 19.79
C LYS A 149 -3.08 1.71 18.76
N ALA A 150 -1.82 1.91 18.36
CA ALA A 150 -1.12 1.03 17.43
C ALA A 150 -0.99 -0.39 17.99
N ALA A 151 -0.61 -0.53 19.28
CA ALA A 151 -0.49 -1.82 19.95
C ALA A 151 -1.84 -2.57 19.99
N LYS A 152 -2.93 -1.90 20.31
CA LYS A 152 -4.29 -2.50 20.32
C LYS A 152 -4.71 -2.97 18.93
N SER A 153 -4.41 -2.18 17.89
CA SER A 153 -4.74 -2.52 16.52
C SER A 153 -3.97 -3.77 16.05
N ILE A 154 -2.66 -3.82 16.29
CA ILE A 154 -1.83 -4.99 15.95
C ILE A 154 -2.28 -6.22 16.75
N GLN A 155 -2.46 -6.08 18.08
CA GLN A 155 -2.88 -7.18 18.95
C GLN A 155 -4.22 -7.78 18.50
N LYS A 156 -5.16 -6.94 18.05
CA LYS A 156 -6.43 -7.42 17.51
C LYS A 156 -6.22 -8.35 16.31
N GLN A 157 -5.42 -7.95 15.34
CA GLN A 157 -5.16 -8.74 14.13
C GLN A 157 -4.47 -10.08 14.46
N LEU A 158 -3.54 -10.09 15.42
CA LEU A 158 -2.90 -11.32 15.88
C LEU A 158 -3.90 -12.25 16.60
N THR A 159 -4.82 -11.69 17.36
CA THR A 159 -5.89 -12.45 18.03
C THR A 159 -6.88 -13.02 17.02
N ASP A 160 -7.24 -12.25 16.01
CA ASP A 160 -8.12 -12.70 14.92
C ASP A 160 -7.50 -13.86 14.11
N LEU A 161 -6.16 -13.98 14.06
CA LEU A 161 -5.48 -15.16 13.52
C LEU A 161 -5.55 -16.40 14.40
N GLY A 162 -6.08 -16.27 15.63
CA GLY A 162 -6.24 -17.35 16.60
C GLY A 162 -5.10 -17.46 17.62
N LEU A 163 -4.22 -16.48 17.73
CA LEU A 163 -3.26 -16.38 18.84
C LEU A 163 -4.00 -16.02 20.13
N ARG A 164 -3.64 -16.65 21.24
CA ARG A 164 -4.18 -16.27 22.54
C ARG A 164 -3.79 -14.83 22.86
N ASN A 165 -4.78 -14.02 23.22
CA ASN A 165 -4.56 -12.63 23.60
C ASN A 165 -3.91 -12.53 24.98
N LYS A 166 -2.67 -12.04 25.05
CA LYS A 166 -1.96 -11.73 26.29
C LYS A 166 -1.98 -10.23 26.61
N GLY A 167 -2.64 -9.44 25.76
CA GLY A 167 -2.88 -8.01 25.97
C GLY A 167 -1.81 -7.08 25.39
N THR A 168 -2.08 -5.80 25.54
CA THR A 168 -1.13 -4.72 25.27
C THR A 168 -0.56 -4.23 26.58
N LEU A 169 0.77 -4.14 26.69
CA LEU A 169 1.48 -4.07 27.94
C LEU A 169 2.44 -2.86 28.00
N ILE A 170 2.58 -2.31 29.19
CA ILE A 170 3.64 -1.37 29.54
C ILE A 170 4.60 -2.10 30.50
N ARG A 171 5.91 -1.92 30.27
CA ARG A 171 6.92 -2.39 31.20
C ARG A 171 7.82 -1.23 31.59
N ASN A 172 7.71 -0.82 32.83
CA ASN A 172 8.56 0.23 33.41
C ASN A 172 9.91 -0.32 33.87
N SER A 173 10.94 0.51 33.84
CA SER A 173 12.27 0.18 34.33
C SER A 173 12.24 -0.25 35.81
N GLY A 174 12.89 -1.37 36.11
CA GLY A 174 13.06 -1.87 37.49
C GLY A 174 14.26 -1.26 38.21
N ASN A 175 15.21 -0.66 37.49
CA ASN A 175 16.48 -0.12 38.06
C ASN A 175 16.38 1.36 38.46
N GLY A 176 15.19 1.92 38.58
CA GLY A 176 14.98 3.32 38.99
C GLY A 176 15.19 4.36 37.87
N SER A 177 15.53 3.97 36.64
CA SER A 177 15.67 4.92 35.52
C SER A 177 14.43 5.77 35.31
N ARG A 178 14.61 7.06 35.09
CA ARG A 178 13.55 8.05 34.94
C ARG A 178 13.72 8.83 33.62
N TYR A 179 12.62 9.32 33.11
CA TYR A 179 12.57 10.31 32.04
C TYR A 179 12.82 11.73 32.57
N PRO A 180 13.15 12.70 31.70
CA PRO A 180 13.06 14.10 32.05
C PRO A 180 11.67 14.41 32.65
N GLY A 181 11.62 15.17 33.74
CA GLY A 181 10.38 15.41 34.49
C GLY A 181 10.06 14.35 35.56
N GLY A 182 10.95 13.36 35.78
CA GLY A 182 10.93 12.47 36.95
C GLY A 182 10.03 11.24 36.83
N THR A 183 9.26 11.05 35.76
CA THR A 183 8.44 9.86 35.55
C THR A 183 9.31 8.62 35.27
N ARG A 184 8.85 7.44 35.68
CA ARG A 184 9.58 6.17 35.48
C ARG A 184 9.78 5.90 33.99
N ALA A 185 11.00 5.57 33.58
CA ALA A 185 11.31 5.26 32.19
C ALA A 185 10.77 3.88 31.77
N ASP A 186 10.54 3.71 30.47
CA ASP A 186 10.24 2.40 29.91
C ASP A 186 11.44 1.46 30.03
N TYR A 187 11.18 0.17 30.23
CA TYR A 187 12.21 -0.86 30.43
C TYR A 187 13.02 -1.13 29.17
N TYR A 188 12.31 -1.37 28.07
CA TYR A 188 12.93 -1.77 26.81
C TYR A 188 13.67 -0.61 26.15
N TYR A 189 14.92 -0.86 25.76
CA TYR A 189 15.79 0.17 25.16
C TYR A 189 15.12 0.83 23.95
N VAL A 190 14.64 0.03 22.99
CA VAL A 190 14.04 0.55 21.74
C VAL A 190 12.78 1.38 22.02
N ILE A 191 11.95 0.98 22.96
CA ILE A 191 10.75 1.76 23.35
C ILE A 191 11.16 3.09 24.00
N LYS A 192 12.07 3.01 24.98
CA LYS A 192 12.56 4.19 25.70
C LYS A 192 13.21 5.21 24.78
N HIS A 193 14.10 4.79 23.90
CA HIS A 193 14.86 5.68 23.03
C HIS A 193 14.07 6.17 21.82
N SER A 194 13.14 5.41 21.27
CA SER A 194 12.16 5.91 20.31
C SER A 194 11.32 7.04 20.89
N LYS A 195 10.90 6.89 22.15
CA LYS A 195 10.16 7.94 22.87
C LYS A 195 11.01 9.19 23.12
N TYR A 196 12.32 9.04 23.44
CA TYR A 196 13.23 10.19 23.49
C TYR A 196 13.34 10.89 22.13
N ALA A 197 13.33 10.14 21.03
CA ALA A 197 13.39 10.69 19.69
C ALA A 197 12.06 11.31 19.22
N GLY A 198 10.92 11.00 19.87
CA GLY A 198 9.64 11.68 19.65
C GLY A 198 8.60 10.89 18.87
N TYR A 199 8.81 9.59 18.66
CA TYR A 199 7.86 8.71 18.00
C TYR A 199 7.59 7.46 18.87
N PRO A 200 6.39 6.81 18.73
CA PRO A 200 6.09 5.57 19.45
C PRO A 200 6.95 4.41 18.92
N GLY A 201 7.58 3.69 19.86
CA GLY A 201 8.25 2.43 19.60
C GLY A 201 7.48 1.27 20.24
N LEU A 202 7.21 0.21 19.50
CA LEU A 202 6.52 -0.98 19.94
C LEU A 202 7.43 -2.20 19.90
N ILE A 203 7.11 -3.22 20.72
CA ILE A 203 7.64 -4.58 20.58
C ILE A 203 6.44 -5.51 20.45
N VAL A 204 6.36 -6.23 19.35
CA VAL A 204 5.37 -7.27 19.09
C VAL A 204 5.98 -8.63 19.41
N GLU A 205 5.37 -9.35 20.33
CA GLU A 205 5.72 -10.72 20.70
C GLU A 205 4.64 -11.65 20.14
N HIS A 206 4.89 -12.29 19.00
CA HIS A 206 3.87 -13.00 18.22
C HIS A 206 3.43 -14.30 18.87
N ALA A 207 4.39 -15.16 19.22
CA ALA A 207 4.13 -16.51 19.69
C ALA A 207 5.28 -16.97 20.59
N PHE A 208 5.06 -18.02 21.38
CA PHE A 208 6.09 -18.55 22.25
C PHE A 208 6.88 -19.68 21.55
N ILE A 209 8.15 -19.46 21.27
CA ILE A 209 9.07 -20.49 20.73
C ILE A 209 9.22 -21.66 21.72
N SER A 210 9.04 -21.39 23.02
CA SER A 210 9.02 -22.41 24.08
C SER A 210 7.75 -23.26 24.13
N ASN A 211 6.72 -22.94 23.33
CA ASN A 211 5.45 -23.67 23.29
C ASN A 211 5.31 -24.44 21.97
N ALA A 212 5.19 -25.77 22.04
CA ALA A 212 5.07 -26.62 20.86
C ALA A 212 3.82 -26.32 20.02
N GLY A 213 2.70 -25.99 20.67
CA GLY A 213 1.44 -25.63 20.02
C GLY A 213 1.54 -24.32 19.23
N ASP A 214 2.15 -23.28 19.81
CA ASP A 214 2.41 -22.02 19.13
C ASP A 214 3.35 -22.23 17.92
N CYS A 215 4.43 -22.98 18.10
CA CYS A 215 5.34 -23.33 17.03
C CYS A 215 4.63 -24.07 15.89
N ALA A 216 3.84 -25.11 16.21
CA ALA A 216 3.13 -25.89 15.21
C ALA A 216 2.10 -25.08 14.45
N ARG A 217 1.34 -24.23 15.16
CA ARG A 217 0.21 -23.46 14.58
C ARG A 217 0.67 -22.24 13.82
N PHE A 218 1.69 -21.53 14.29
CA PHE A 218 2.01 -20.17 13.79
C PHE A 218 3.43 -20.01 13.22
N LEU A 219 4.42 -20.84 13.59
CA LEU A 219 5.83 -20.63 13.27
C LEU A 219 6.42 -21.70 12.34
N SER A 220 5.67 -22.76 12.01
CA SER A 220 6.23 -23.97 11.40
C SER A 220 6.40 -23.91 9.87
N SER A 221 5.90 -22.89 9.17
CA SER A 221 6.11 -22.73 7.72
C SER A 221 6.22 -21.26 7.32
N ASN A 222 6.77 -21.01 6.13
CA ASN A 222 6.87 -19.65 5.58
C ASN A 222 5.48 -19.01 5.41
N GLU A 223 4.46 -19.79 5.05
CA GLU A 223 3.07 -19.30 4.89
C GLU A 223 2.52 -18.81 6.23
N LYS A 224 2.81 -19.53 7.32
CA LYS A 224 2.38 -19.12 8.67
C LYS A 224 3.09 -17.84 9.11
N LEU A 225 4.39 -17.72 8.84
CA LEU A 225 5.16 -16.49 9.11
C LEU A 225 4.65 -15.31 8.26
N LYS A 226 4.32 -15.54 6.98
CA LYS A 226 3.70 -14.53 6.13
C LYS A 226 2.33 -14.08 6.68
N ARG A 227 1.52 -14.99 7.21
CA ARG A 227 0.24 -14.64 7.83
C ARG A 227 0.42 -13.74 9.04
N LEU A 228 1.41 -13.97 9.89
CA LEU A 228 1.76 -13.10 11.02
C LEU A 228 2.17 -11.70 10.52
N GLY A 229 3.09 -11.63 9.57
CA GLY A 229 3.52 -10.35 9.00
C GLY A 229 2.39 -9.57 8.32
N LYS A 230 1.46 -10.25 7.63
CA LYS A 230 0.26 -9.60 7.07
C LYS A 230 -0.69 -9.09 8.16
N ALA A 231 -0.82 -9.79 9.28
CA ALA A 231 -1.61 -9.34 10.42
C ALA A 231 -1.00 -8.09 11.06
N ASP A 232 0.33 -8.06 11.24
CA ASP A 232 1.02 -6.85 11.71
C ASP A 232 0.78 -5.67 10.76
N ALA A 233 0.95 -5.90 9.46
CA ALA A 233 0.74 -4.86 8.44
C ALA A 233 -0.68 -4.31 8.46
N LYS A 234 -1.68 -5.20 8.54
CA LYS A 234 -3.09 -4.78 8.65
C LYS A 234 -3.34 -3.98 9.94
N GLY A 235 -2.81 -4.42 11.08
CA GLY A 235 -2.93 -3.69 12.34
C GLY A 235 -2.28 -2.31 12.28
N ILE A 236 -1.11 -2.18 11.64
CA ILE A 236 -0.43 -0.90 11.40
C ILE A 236 -1.26 -0.03 10.45
N ALA A 237 -1.76 -0.59 9.34
CA ALA A 237 -2.56 0.13 8.36
C ALA A 237 -3.88 0.63 8.97
N ASP A 238 -4.58 -0.19 9.72
CA ASP A 238 -5.82 0.18 10.43
C ASP A 238 -5.59 1.34 11.43
N TYR A 239 -4.47 1.28 12.19
CA TYR A 239 -4.08 2.36 13.10
C TYR A 239 -3.79 3.66 12.35
N LEU A 240 -3.05 3.57 11.27
CA LEU A 240 -2.66 4.73 10.45
C LEU A 240 -3.76 5.19 9.50
N LYS A 241 -4.87 4.45 9.42
CA LYS A 241 -5.97 4.66 8.46
C LYS A 241 -5.45 4.73 7.03
N LEU A 242 -4.62 3.77 6.64
CA LEU A 242 -4.12 3.66 5.28
C LEU A 242 -5.13 2.93 4.40
N ALA A 243 -5.32 3.43 3.18
CA ALA A 243 -6.05 2.72 2.13
C ALA A 243 -5.11 1.85 1.30
N LYS A 244 -5.61 0.77 0.70
CA LYS A 244 -4.85 0.02 -0.31
C LYS A 244 -4.52 0.94 -1.47
N LYS A 245 -3.37 0.71 -2.11
CA LYS A 245 -3.05 1.39 -3.36
C LYS A 245 -4.10 0.99 -4.37
N ASP A 246 -4.75 1.99 -4.88
CA ASP A 246 -5.64 1.91 -6.00
C ASP A 246 -5.20 2.95 -7.03
N THR A 247 -5.41 2.67 -8.29
CA THR A 247 -5.06 3.59 -9.37
C THR A 247 -6.37 4.12 -9.92
N PRO A 248 -6.62 5.44 -9.86
CA PRO A 248 -7.80 5.99 -10.49
C PRO A 248 -7.79 5.66 -11.98
N PHE A 249 -8.93 5.35 -12.53
CA PHE A 249 -9.10 5.27 -13.98
C PHE A 249 -9.61 6.61 -14.47
N MET A 250 -8.90 7.23 -15.41
CA MET A 250 -9.33 8.45 -16.09
C MET A 250 -9.91 8.09 -17.46
N TYR A 251 -11.02 8.74 -17.79
CA TYR A 251 -11.60 8.69 -19.14
C TYR A 251 -10.84 9.65 -20.07
N GLU A 252 -11.01 9.45 -21.37
CA GLU A 252 -10.46 10.36 -22.38
C GLU A 252 -10.96 11.78 -22.13
N PRO A 253 -10.07 12.79 -22.16
CA PRO A 253 -10.45 14.17 -21.91
C PRO A 253 -11.27 14.73 -23.07
N GLU A 254 -12.22 15.60 -22.77
CA GLU A 254 -13.10 16.23 -23.75
C GLU A 254 -12.81 17.73 -23.83
N LEU A 255 -12.77 18.28 -25.03
CA LEU A 255 -12.70 19.74 -25.25
C LEU A 255 -14.12 20.30 -25.25
N ASN A 256 -14.41 21.18 -24.29
CA ASN A 256 -15.71 21.87 -24.20
C ASN A 256 -15.82 22.97 -25.25
N GLU A 257 -17.06 23.40 -25.56
CA GLU A 257 -17.35 24.52 -26.47
C GLU A 257 -16.71 25.86 -26.02
N ASP A 258 -16.51 26.04 -24.71
CA ASP A 258 -15.86 27.22 -24.13
C ASP A 258 -14.32 27.16 -24.19
N GLY A 259 -13.76 26.09 -24.75
CA GLY A 259 -12.32 25.88 -24.89
C GLY A 259 -11.65 25.28 -23.63
N SER A 260 -12.40 24.98 -22.59
CA SER A 260 -11.87 24.24 -21.42
C SER A 260 -11.77 22.74 -21.70
N VAL A 261 -10.93 22.05 -20.95
CA VAL A 261 -10.78 20.61 -21.03
C VAL A 261 -11.54 19.95 -19.88
N ARG A 262 -12.55 19.15 -20.21
CA ARG A 262 -13.28 18.30 -19.27
C ARG A 262 -12.50 17.05 -18.97
N LEU A 263 -12.27 16.79 -17.68
CA LEU A 263 -11.65 15.58 -17.16
C LEU A 263 -12.67 14.82 -16.32
N GLU A 264 -12.67 13.50 -16.45
CA GLU A 264 -13.54 12.61 -15.68
C GLU A 264 -12.75 11.36 -15.26
N TRP A 265 -13.09 10.79 -14.08
CA TRP A 265 -12.45 9.58 -13.54
C TRP A 265 -13.40 8.79 -12.64
N ASP A 266 -13.09 7.51 -12.43
CA ASP A 266 -13.84 6.66 -11.52
C ASP A 266 -13.67 7.08 -10.06
N GLU A 267 -14.76 6.92 -9.28
CA GLU A 267 -14.72 7.11 -7.83
C GLU A 267 -13.80 6.06 -7.20
N MET A 268 -12.94 6.50 -6.29
CA MET A 268 -12.03 5.62 -5.54
C MET A 268 -12.56 5.37 -4.13
N ASP A 269 -12.60 4.11 -3.73
CA ASP A 269 -12.92 3.73 -2.35
C ASP A 269 -12.06 4.47 -1.33
N CYS A 270 -12.70 5.06 -0.32
CA CYS A 270 -12.05 5.78 0.77
C CYS A 270 -11.30 7.07 0.39
N ALA A 271 -11.33 7.52 -0.85
CA ALA A 271 -10.81 8.84 -1.19
C ALA A 271 -11.69 9.93 -0.55
N ALA A 272 -11.07 10.87 0.13
CA ALA A 272 -11.77 12.02 0.71
C ALA A 272 -11.90 13.17 -0.30
N TYR A 273 -10.98 13.25 -1.23
CA TYR A 273 -10.94 14.21 -2.34
C TYR A 273 -9.86 13.78 -3.33
N TYR A 274 -9.78 14.49 -4.45
CA TYR A 274 -8.82 14.24 -5.52
C TYR A 274 -7.91 15.43 -5.75
N ARG A 275 -6.79 15.18 -6.43
CA ARG A 275 -5.91 16.19 -6.99
C ARG A 275 -5.71 15.91 -8.46
N VAL A 276 -5.81 16.97 -9.26
CA VAL A 276 -5.61 16.92 -10.69
C VAL A 276 -4.24 17.51 -11.03
N TYR A 277 -3.52 16.84 -11.91
CA TYR A 277 -2.21 17.21 -12.35
C TYR A 277 -2.21 17.35 -13.86
N ARG A 278 -1.46 18.33 -14.35
CA ARG A 278 -1.25 18.61 -15.77
C ARG A 278 0.23 18.78 -16.06
N ARG A 279 0.67 18.37 -17.23
CA ARG A 279 1.94 18.79 -17.83
C ARG A 279 1.76 18.99 -19.32
N GLU A 280 2.58 19.83 -19.93
CA GLU A 280 2.77 19.83 -21.37
C GLU A 280 3.58 18.60 -21.79
N ARG A 281 3.34 18.08 -22.97
CA ARG A 281 3.95 16.82 -23.44
C ARG A 281 5.47 16.79 -23.31
N ASP A 282 6.15 17.91 -23.61
CA ASP A 282 7.60 18.02 -23.55
C ASP A 282 8.15 18.30 -22.14
N CYS A 283 7.27 18.51 -21.16
CA CYS A 283 7.65 18.76 -19.78
C CYS A 283 7.78 17.46 -18.99
N GLU A 284 8.90 17.30 -18.26
CA GLU A 284 9.11 16.12 -17.42
C GLU A 284 8.22 16.07 -16.18
N LYS A 285 7.74 17.21 -15.69
CA LYS A 285 7.10 17.32 -14.37
C LYS A 285 5.64 17.72 -14.50
N TYR A 286 4.80 16.98 -13.79
CA TYR A 286 3.42 17.39 -13.53
C TYR A 286 3.35 18.57 -12.57
N ILE A 287 2.44 19.49 -12.84
CA ILE A 287 2.00 20.55 -11.91
C ILE A 287 0.62 20.18 -11.36
N CYS A 288 0.37 20.45 -10.09
CA CYS A 288 -0.95 20.25 -9.49
C CYS A 288 -1.81 21.46 -9.81
N ILE A 289 -2.78 21.29 -10.72
CA ILE A 289 -3.69 22.36 -11.16
C ILE A 289 -4.95 22.48 -10.30
N ALA A 290 -5.38 21.39 -9.65
CA ALA A 290 -6.51 21.43 -8.72
C ALA A 290 -6.24 20.58 -7.47
N LYS A 291 -6.74 21.08 -6.33
CA LYS A 291 -6.63 20.43 -5.00
C LYS A 291 -8.02 20.38 -4.36
N ASN A 292 -8.21 19.36 -3.51
CA ASN A 292 -9.46 19.19 -2.76
C ASN A 292 -10.70 19.08 -3.66
N VAL A 293 -10.57 18.47 -4.84
CA VAL A 293 -11.70 18.19 -5.74
C VAL A 293 -12.51 17.05 -5.11
N THR A 294 -13.77 17.27 -4.79
CA THR A 294 -14.66 16.27 -4.17
C THR A 294 -15.46 15.47 -5.19
N GLU A 295 -15.64 16.05 -6.37
CA GLU A 295 -16.30 15.41 -7.51
C GLU A 295 -15.31 14.52 -8.26
N THR A 296 -15.82 13.67 -9.13
CA THR A 296 -15.03 12.83 -10.05
C THR A 296 -14.82 13.49 -11.41
N THR A 297 -14.97 14.80 -11.48
CA THR A 297 -14.83 15.61 -12.70
C THR A 297 -14.11 16.91 -12.40
N TYR A 298 -13.45 17.47 -13.42
CA TYR A 298 -12.81 18.79 -13.33
C TYR A 298 -12.70 19.43 -14.73
N ASP A 299 -13.00 20.73 -14.83
CA ASP A 299 -12.83 21.49 -16.06
C ASP A 299 -11.58 22.38 -15.96
N ASP A 300 -10.57 22.08 -16.77
CA ASP A 300 -9.35 22.90 -16.87
C ASP A 300 -9.58 24.05 -17.86
N LYS A 301 -9.70 25.26 -17.32
CA LYS A 301 -9.93 26.48 -18.08
C LYS A 301 -8.64 27.24 -18.48
N GLU A 302 -7.49 26.75 -17.99
CA GLU A 302 -6.20 27.40 -18.19
C GLU A 302 -5.37 26.67 -19.23
N VAL A 303 -5.98 26.21 -20.32
CA VAL A 303 -5.31 25.56 -21.43
C VAL A 303 -4.99 26.56 -22.55
N GLN A 304 -3.91 26.31 -23.27
CA GLN A 304 -3.46 27.14 -24.39
C GLN A 304 -3.66 26.41 -25.71
N LYS A 305 -4.13 27.13 -26.73
CA LYS A 305 -4.29 26.62 -28.09
C LYS A 305 -2.95 26.19 -28.67
N GLY A 306 -2.95 25.17 -29.52
CA GLY A 306 -1.74 24.61 -30.12
C GLY A 306 -0.89 23.77 -29.14
N THR A 307 -1.32 23.57 -27.91
CA THR A 307 -0.55 22.86 -26.90
C THR A 307 -1.10 21.45 -26.65
N GLU A 308 -0.22 20.47 -26.53
CA GLU A 308 -0.54 19.10 -26.15
C GLU A 308 -0.32 18.91 -24.63
N TYR A 309 -1.37 18.49 -23.93
CA TYR A 309 -1.35 18.29 -22.51
C TYR A 309 -1.51 16.81 -22.14
N GLU A 310 -0.81 16.40 -21.08
CA GLU A 310 -1.05 15.15 -20.37
C GLU A 310 -1.67 15.45 -18.99
N TYR A 311 -2.73 14.72 -18.65
CA TYR A 311 -3.40 14.84 -17.36
C TYR A 311 -3.28 13.55 -16.57
N ALA A 312 -3.25 13.67 -15.26
CA ALA A 312 -3.32 12.56 -14.31
C ALA A 312 -4.05 12.99 -13.04
N VAL A 313 -4.69 12.04 -12.37
CA VAL A 313 -5.39 12.28 -11.11
C VAL A 313 -4.86 11.35 -10.02
N CYS A 314 -4.92 11.77 -8.76
CA CYS A 314 -4.75 10.88 -7.62
C CYS A 314 -5.83 11.09 -6.56
N GLY A 315 -6.26 10.00 -5.91
CA GLY A 315 -7.10 10.04 -4.72
C GLY A 315 -6.29 10.44 -3.49
N CYS A 316 -6.90 11.21 -2.60
CA CYS A 316 -6.32 11.67 -1.36
C CYS A 316 -7.08 11.07 -0.18
N TYR A 317 -6.36 10.41 0.73
CA TYR A 317 -6.92 9.72 1.89
C TYR A 317 -6.57 10.47 3.18
N CYS A 318 -7.58 10.73 4.02
CA CYS A 318 -7.38 11.34 5.32
C CYS A 318 -6.85 10.31 6.33
N GLY A 319 -5.55 10.05 6.34
CA GLY A 319 -4.89 9.19 7.32
C GLY A 319 -4.85 9.79 8.73
N TYR A 320 -4.57 8.95 9.74
CA TYR A 320 -4.51 9.36 11.15
C TYR A 320 -3.40 10.40 11.44
N LEU A 321 -2.24 10.24 10.83
CA LEU A 321 -1.07 11.11 11.06
C LEU A 321 -0.86 12.13 9.93
N LYS A 322 -1.12 11.73 8.69
CA LYS A 322 -0.87 12.51 7.48
C LYS A 322 -1.88 12.15 6.41
N THR A 323 -2.17 13.09 5.51
CA THR A 323 -2.88 12.78 4.28
C THR A 323 -2.01 11.89 3.41
N ALA A 324 -2.55 10.77 2.98
CA ALA A 324 -1.94 9.87 2.03
C ALA A 324 -2.50 10.10 0.62
N PHE A 325 -1.76 9.71 -0.40
CA PHE A 325 -2.15 9.82 -1.79
C PHE A 325 -2.07 8.44 -2.46
N SER A 326 -2.97 8.17 -3.41
CA SER A 326 -2.83 7.05 -4.33
C SER A 326 -1.59 7.24 -5.21
N VAL A 327 -1.27 6.27 -6.06
CA VAL A 327 -0.46 6.54 -7.26
C VAL A 327 -1.25 7.46 -8.19
N LEU A 328 -0.56 8.13 -9.11
CA LEU A 328 -1.23 8.84 -10.19
C LEU A 328 -1.92 7.81 -11.12
N SER A 329 -3.04 8.21 -11.73
CA SER A 329 -3.63 7.48 -12.85
C SER A 329 -2.61 7.29 -13.97
N ASP A 330 -2.91 6.42 -14.91
CA ASP A 330 -2.30 6.52 -16.23
C ASP A 330 -2.63 7.90 -16.81
N ALA A 331 -1.71 8.43 -17.62
CA ALA A 331 -1.89 9.72 -18.23
C ALA A 331 -2.91 9.62 -19.37
N VAL A 332 -3.77 10.62 -19.47
CA VAL A 332 -4.62 10.85 -20.64
C VAL A 332 -4.12 12.10 -21.37
N GLU A 333 -4.17 12.10 -22.69
CA GLU A 333 -3.56 13.13 -23.53
C GLU A 333 -4.64 13.86 -24.34
N ILE A 334 -4.45 15.16 -24.56
CA ILE A 334 -5.30 15.96 -25.45
C ILE A 334 -4.47 17.04 -26.13
N ILE A 335 -4.76 17.28 -27.41
CA ILE A 335 -4.23 18.41 -28.18
C ILE A 335 -5.29 19.49 -28.27
N ILE A 336 -4.96 20.71 -27.88
CA ILE A 336 -5.85 21.85 -28.01
C ILE A 336 -5.67 22.44 -29.42
N PRO A 337 -6.71 22.45 -30.29
CA PRO A 337 -6.60 22.95 -31.64
C PRO A 337 -6.18 24.41 -31.70
N GLU A 338 -5.46 24.80 -32.75
CA GLU A 338 -5.26 26.22 -33.11
C GLU A 338 -6.52 26.83 -33.74
N ASP A 339 -6.59 28.17 -33.81
CA ASP A 339 -7.71 28.87 -34.42
C ASP A 339 -7.79 28.54 -35.93
N GLY A 340 -8.88 27.91 -36.36
CA GLY A 340 -9.16 27.57 -37.74
C GLY A 340 -8.90 26.13 -38.15
N GLU A 341 -8.37 25.28 -37.27
CA GLU A 341 -8.29 23.85 -37.50
C GLU A 341 -9.64 23.21 -37.06
N ASN A 342 -10.36 22.74 -38.08
CA ASN A 342 -11.54 21.90 -37.84
C ASN A 342 -11.01 20.53 -37.33
N PRO A 343 -11.45 20.01 -36.17
CA PRO A 343 -10.99 18.69 -35.71
C PRO A 343 -11.27 17.66 -36.78
N GLN A 344 -10.19 17.09 -37.35
CA GLN A 344 -10.31 16.05 -38.38
C GLN A 344 -10.95 14.83 -37.71
N ILE A 345 -12.18 14.53 -38.09
CA ILE A 345 -12.86 13.27 -37.76
C ILE A 345 -12.04 12.13 -38.39
N PRO A 346 -11.50 11.18 -37.65
CA PRO A 346 -10.88 10.01 -38.24
C PRO A 346 -11.90 9.27 -39.10
N THR A 347 -11.62 9.12 -40.40
CA THR A 347 -12.40 8.25 -41.27
C THR A 347 -12.33 6.85 -40.71
N GLU A 348 -13.50 6.22 -40.49
CA GLU A 348 -13.62 4.81 -40.12
C GLU A 348 -12.71 3.95 -41.03
N PRO A 349 -11.98 2.96 -40.47
CA PRO A 349 -11.29 1.98 -41.29
C PRO A 349 -12.33 1.24 -42.11
N GLN A 350 -12.24 1.36 -43.45
CA GLN A 350 -13.09 0.58 -44.36
C GLN A 350 -12.93 -0.89 -44.04
N ASN A 351 -14.04 -1.48 -43.60
CA ASN A 351 -14.16 -2.92 -43.37
C ASN A 351 -13.76 -3.66 -44.63
N PRO A 352 -12.79 -4.58 -44.63
CA PRO A 352 -12.54 -5.43 -45.80
C PRO A 352 -13.80 -6.20 -46.11
N GLN A 353 -14.27 -6.11 -47.38
CA GLN A 353 -15.43 -6.79 -47.86
C GLN A 353 -15.40 -8.28 -47.45
N GLU A 354 -16.38 -8.67 -46.70
CA GLU A 354 -16.74 -10.07 -46.46
C GLU A 354 -17.03 -10.75 -47.78
N SER A 355 -16.11 -11.58 -48.27
CA SER A 355 -16.39 -12.50 -49.38
C SER A 355 -17.36 -13.56 -48.88
N THR A 356 -18.60 -13.46 -49.34
CA THR A 356 -19.63 -14.47 -49.16
C THR A 356 -19.26 -15.72 -50.00
N GLU A 357 -18.54 -16.65 -49.41
CA GLU A 357 -18.53 -18.05 -49.85
C GLU A 357 -19.45 -18.86 -48.96
N THR A 358 -20.53 -19.33 -49.54
CA THR A 358 -21.50 -20.24 -48.95
C THR A 358 -20.90 -21.65 -48.89
N PRO A 359 -20.79 -22.27 -47.72
CA PRO A 359 -20.37 -23.66 -47.66
C PRO A 359 -21.52 -24.58 -48.10
N GLN A 360 -21.25 -25.49 -49.05
CA GLN A 360 -22.12 -26.61 -49.35
C GLN A 360 -22.13 -27.65 -48.23
N PRO A 361 -23.24 -28.39 -48.02
CA PRO A 361 -23.34 -29.37 -46.95
C PRO A 361 -22.55 -30.65 -47.29
N GLU A 362 -21.65 -31.04 -46.39
CA GLU A 362 -20.99 -32.36 -46.43
C GLU A 362 -21.92 -33.46 -45.96
N GLU A 363 -21.95 -34.54 -46.76
CA GLU A 363 -22.68 -35.80 -46.51
C GLU A 363 -22.13 -36.50 -45.25
N THR A 364 -23.05 -36.89 -44.40
CA THR A 364 -22.82 -37.80 -43.28
C THR A 364 -22.51 -39.21 -43.76
N GLN A 365 -21.30 -39.69 -43.48
CA GLN A 365 -21.02 -41.13 -43.51
C GLN A 365 -21.13 -41.71 -42.11
N GLU A 366 -22.08 -42.61 -41.94
CA GLU A 366 -22.21 -43.54 -40.81
C GLU A 366 -20.96 -44.45 -40.74
N ILE A 367 -20.36 -44.55 -39.56
CA ILE A 367 -19.40 -45.62 -39.23
C ILE A 367 -20.01 -46.47 -38.13
N GLU A 368 -20.22 -47.74 -38.49
CA GLU A 368 -20.73 -48.82 -37.65
C GLU A 368 -19.85 -49.06 -36.40
N LYS A 369 -20.52 -49.43 -35.33
CA LYS A 369 -19.94 -49.99 -34.11
C LYS A 369 -19.42 -51.41 -34.38
N GLU A 370 -18.17 -51.67 -34.04
CA GLU A 370 -17.73 -53.04 -33.72
C GLU A 370 -17.48 -53.14 -32.21
N ASP A 371 -18.24 -54.05 -31.61
CA ASP A 371 -18.01 -54.65 -30.31
C ASP A 371 -16.80 -55.58 -30.39
N ASN A 372 -15.92 -55.58 -29.40
CA ASN A 372 -15.32 -56.80 -28.92
C ASN A 372 -14.72 -56.71 -27.51
N PRO A 373 -14.91 -57.75 -26.69
CA PRO A 373 -14.53 -57.78 -25.29
C PRO A 373 -13.20 -58.53 -25.07
N ALA A 374 -12.46 -58.06 -24.05
CA ALA A 374 -11.68 -58.89 -23.13
C ALA A 374 -11.11 -58.00 -22.01
#